data_4cb2a9e4200b66af56d5226b83468d6e
#
_entry.id   4cb2a9e4200b66af56d5226b83468d6e
#
_cell.length_a   1.000
_cell.length_b   1.000
_cell.length_c   1.000
_cell.angle_alpha   90.00
_cell.angle_beta   90.00
_cell.angle_gamma   90.00
#
_symmetry.space_group_name_H-M   'P 1'
#
loop_
_entity.id
_entity.type
_entity.pdbx_description
1 polymer ?
#
loop_
_entity_poly.entity_id
_entity_poly.type
_entity_poly.pdbx_seq_one_letter_code
_entity_poly.pdbx_strand_id
1 'polypeptide(L)'
;MDTSFAGFATDKRYVVETNAKVISRCLLMTTDPGDLALDPTCGSGTTAFVAEQWGRRWISCDTSRVAITLAKQRIMTSLFDYYELQQPQEGVASGFQYKTVPHITLKSIASDEPSGSETLNDQPIIDKTRVRVTGPFTVEAVPSPTVKPLTDIEVKIPADESIARSGETLRQSEWRDELLRTGIRGKGGQKIEFSRVEPLSGTRWLHAEAATKESNSQRAVLSFGPEHAPLDPIQVELAIKETERMVPKPSIVLFVAFQFDPEAAKNIDETQWKDVTLLKVQKNADLLTEDLKKKRVTNESFWLIGQPDIQLEKIKDGDNKGKYQVKVLGFDYYDTKNGSVVSGGAHNIAVWMLDTDYDGRSLYPRQVFFPMADEKGGWARLAKNLKAELDEDLMEAYHGTTSLPFKLGTYTTIAVKIVDDRGIESIKIIEVD
;
A
#
# COMPACT_ATOMS: atom_id res chain seq x y z
N MET A 1 -38.15 7.82 -8.88
CA MET A 1 -37.61 6.75 -8.00
C MET A 1 -36.70 5.90 -8.85
N ASP A 2 -35.41 6.07 -8.66
CA ASP A 2 -34.40 5.36 -9.47
C ASP A 2 -34.18 4.01 -8.83
N THR A 3 -34.71 2.94 -9.45
CA THR A 3 -34.70 1.56 -8.94
C THR A 3 -33.41 0.82 -9.32
N SER A 4 -32.29 1.50 -9.49
CA SER A 4 -31.00 0.87 -9.75
C SER A 4 -30.34 0.28 -8.50
N PHE A 5 -31.09 -0.53 -7.73
CA PHE A 5 -30.51 -1.37 -6.67
C PHE A 5 -29.75 -2.57 -7.23
N ALA A 6 -29.86 -2.83 -8.52
CA ALA A 6 -29.15 -3.88 -9.23
C ALA A 6 -28.31 -3.30 -10.39
N GLY A 7 -27.57 -2.23 -10.09
CA GLY A 7 -26.52 -1.84 -11.02
C GLY A 7 -25.44 -2.90 -10.99
N PHE A 8 -25.31 -3.66 -12.06
CA PHE A 8 -24.10 -4.42 -12.38
C PHE A 8 -22.98 -3.37 -12.45
N ALA A 9 -22.37 -3.09 -11.30
CA ALA A 9 -21.24 -2.20 -11.22
C ALA A 9 -20.09 -2.87 -11.96
N THR A 10 -19.80 -2.37 -13.15
CA THR A 10 -18.67 -2.79 -13.98
C THR A 10 -17.33 -2.54 -13.32
N ASP A 11 -17.29 -1.92 -12.11
CA ASP A 11 -16.09 -1.50 -11.40
C ASP A 11 -16.03 -1.91 -9.93
N LYS A 12 -16.56 -3.09 -9.57
CA LYS A 12 -16.37 -3.61 -8.21
C LYS A 12 -14.90 -3.90 -7.95
N ARG A 13 -14.32 -3.20 -6.97
CA ARG A 13 -12.93 -3.36 -6.52
C ARG A 13 -12.79 -4.37 -5.38
N TYR A 14 -13.89 -4.72 -4.74
CA TYR A 14 -13.96 -5.65 -3.62
C TYR A 14 -15.23 -6.50 -3.69
N VAL A 15 -15.23 -7.66 -3.03
CA VAL A 15 -16.31 -8.67 -3.09
C VAL A 15 -17.67 -8.08 -2.71
N VAL A 16 -17.69 -7.23 -1.69
CA VAL A 16 -18.88 -6.49 -1.25
C VAL A 16 -18.55 -5.01 -1.27
N GLU A 17 -19.04 -4.29 -2.26
CA GLU A 17 -18.83 -2.86 -2.38
C GLU A 17 -20.18 -2.14 -2.42
N THR A 18 -20.37 -1.21 -1.49
CA THR A 18 -21.53 -0.31 -1.49
C THR A 18 -21.36 0.75 -2.56
N ASN A 19 -22.43 1.05 -3.29
CA ASN A 19 -22.41 2.07 -4.32
C ASN A 19 -22.09 3.45 -3.70
N ALA A 20 -21.09 4.13 -4.27
CA ALA A 20 -20.63 5.45 -3.80
C ALA A 20 -21.75 6.50 -3.75
N LYS A 21 -22.76 6.43 -4.65
CA LYS A 21 -23.92 7.33 -4.62
C LYS A 21 -24.77 7.17 -3.35
N VAL A 22 -24.90 5.95 -2.81
CA VAL A 22 -25.65 5.72 -1.57
C VAL A 22 -24.92 6.37 -0.41
N ILE A 23 -23.61 6.12 -0.28
CA ILE A 23 -22.78 6.74 0.76
C ILE A 23 -22.78 8.26 0.64
N SER A 24 -22.65 8.79 -0.59
CA SER A 24 -22.70 10.24 -0.85
C SER A 24 -24.01 10.86 -0.33
N ARG A 25 -25.16 10.24 -0.62
CA ARG A 25 -26.45 10.72 -0.11
C ARG A 25 -26.51 10.70 1.41
N CYS A 26 -26.04 9.63 2.05
CA CYS A 26 -25.99 9.54 3.51
C CYS A 26 -25.12 10.68 4.09
N LEU A 27 -23.93 10.89 3.58
CA LEU A 27 -23.03 11.94 4.07
C LEU A 27 -23.59 13.34 3.86
N LEU A 28 -24.16 13.63 2.69
CA LEU A 28 -24.74 14.95 2.39
C LEU A 28 -25.99 15.26 3.27
N MET A 29 -26.72 14.24 3.69
CA MET A 29 -27.91 14.40 4.54
C MET A 29 -27.59 14.56 6.03
N THR A 30 -26.43 14.12 6.49
CA THR A 30 -26.14 13.97 7.92
C THR A 30 -24.90 14.72 8.40
N THR A 31 -24.09 15.27 7.49
CA THR A 31 -22.82 15.93 7.81
C THR A 31 -22.60 17.17 6.97
N ASP A 32 -21.77 18.08 7.47
CA ASP A 32 -21.26 19.26 6.77
C ASP A 32 -19.80 19.10 6.35
N PRO A 33 -19.27 19.91 5.42
CA PRO A 33 -17.84 19.94 5.11
C PRO A 33 -16.99 20.15 6.36
N GLY A 34 -15.93 19.35 6.51
CA GLY A 34 -15.08 19.36 7.71
C GLY A 34 -15.51 18.41 8.83
N ASP A 35 -16.73 17.89 8.79
CA ASP A 35 -17.20 16.89 9.76
C ASP A 35 -16.44 15.56 9.62
N LEU A 36 -16.53 14.71 10.65
CA LEU A 36 -15.88 13.42 10.74
C LEU A 36 -16.86 12.28 10.44
N ALA A 37 -16.55 11.47 9.44
CA ALA A 37 -17.23 10.22 9.13
C ALA A 37 -16.44 9.02 9.66
N LEU A 38 -17.11 8.09 10.33
CA LEU A 38 -16.53 6.83 10.82
C LEU A 38 -17.13 5.64 10.07
N ASP A 39 -16.26 4.79 9.51
CA ASP A 39 -16.64 3.51 8.91
C ASP A 39 -15.87 2.37 9.57
N PRO A 40 -16.50 1.56 10.45
CA PRO A 40 -15.83 0.47 11.16
C PRO A 40 -15.62 -0.79 10.29
N THR A 41 -16.14 -0.83 9.07
CA THR A 41 -16.09 -1.98 8.15
C THR A 41 -15.86 -1.52 6.72
N CYS A 42 -14.75 -0.86 6.51
CA CYS A 42 -14.54 -0.01 5.33
C CYS A 42 -14.46 -0.76 3.99
N GLY A 43 -14.15 -2.08 3.98
CA GLY A 43 -13.97 -2.84 2.75
C GLY A 43 -12.98 -2.16 1.80
N SER A 44 -13.42 -1.85 0.58
CA SER A 44 -12.60 -1.13 -0.41
C SER A 44 -12.46 0.38 -0.16
N GLY A 45 -12.91 0.90 0.99
CA GLY A 45 -12.77 2.31 1.36
C GLY A 45 -13.75 3.26 0.66
N THR A 46 -14.94 2.80 0.31
CA THR A 46 -15.93 3.66 -0.38
C THR A 46 -16.34 4.85 0.47
N THR A 47 -16.54 4.66 1.76
CA THR A 47 -16.89 5.76 2.67
C THR A 47 -15.78 6.80 2.76
N ALA A 48 -14.52 6.37 2.93
CA ALA A 48 -13.37 7.28 2.95
C ALA A 48 -13.22 8.05 1.63
N PHE A 49 -13.38 7.36 0.49
CA PHE A 49 -13.34 7.99 -0.82
C PHE A 49 -14.42 9.07 -0.99
N VAL A 50 -15.67 8.77 -0.60
CA VAL A 50 -16.79 9.72 -0.71
C VAL A 50 -16.64 10.86 0.30
N ALA A 51 -16.20 10.57 1.52
CA ALA A 51 -15.93 11.59 2.53
C ALA A 51 -14.86 12.57 2.04
N GLU A 52 -13.75 12.05 1.50
CA GLU A 52 -12.71 12.87 0.89
C GLU A 52 -13.26 13.71 -0.28
N GLN A 53 -14.06 13.10 -1.18
CA GLN A 53 -14.69 13.80 -2.30
C GLN A 53 -15.50 15.01 -1.84
N TRP A 54 -16.22 14.87 -0.74
CA TRP A 54 -17.14 15.90 -0.22
C TRP A 54 -16.51 16.74 0.90
N GLY A 55 -15.21 16.68 1.11
CA GLY A 55 -14.50 17.50 2.09
C GLY A 55 -14.79 17.14 3.55
N ARG A 56 -15.19 15.90 3.83
CA ARG A 56 -15.33 15.38 5.20
C ARG A 56 -14.03 14.71 5.62
N ARG A 57 -13.72 14.78 6.90
CA ARG A 57 -12.67 13.95 7.50
C ARG A 57 -13.20 12.53 7.67
N TRP A 58 -12.32 11.57 7.74
CA TRP A 58 -12.74 10.18 7.84
C TRP A 58 -11.80 9.35 8.71
N ILE A 59 -12.38 8.36 9.39
CA ILE A 59 -11.71 7.27 10.06
C ILE A 59 -12.34 5.99 9.52
N SER A 60 -11.53 5.10 9.00
CA SER A 60 -12.00 3.84 8.44
C SER A 60 -11.24 2.67 9.06
N CYS A 61 -11.96 1.66 9.50
CA CYS A 61 -11.39 0.46 10.10
C CYS A 61 -11.81 -0.78 9.31
N ASP A 62 -11.01 -1.81 9.36
CA ASP A 62 -11.38 -3.13 8.87
C ASP A 62 -10.55 -4.21 9.58
N THR A 63 -11.11 -5.38 9.76
CA THR A 63 -10.36 -6.54 10.26
C THR A 63 -9.49 -7.16 9.18
N SER A 64 -9.83 -6.95 7.91
CA SER A 64 -9.07 -7.42 6.76
C SER A 64 -8.00 -6.40 6.36
N ARG A 65 -6.74 -6.76 6.52
CA ARG A 65 -5.62 -5.94 6.06
C ARG A 65 -5.58 -5.78 4.55
N VAL A 66 -6.16 -6.73 3.82
CA VAL A 66 -6.34 -6.62 2.37
C VAL A 66 -7.31 -5.50 2.03
N ALA A 67 -8.43 -5.41 2.75
CA ALA A 67 -9.38 -4.31 2.61
C ALA A 67 -8.69 -2.96 2.85
N ILE A 68 -7.93 -2.83 3.93
CA ILE A 68 -7.15 -1.62 4.24
C ILE A 68 -6.14 -1.30 3.14
N THR A 69 -5.47 -2.30 2.57
CA THR A 69 -4.51 -2.08 1.47
C THR A 69 -5.21 -1.54 0.23
N LEU A 70 -6.37 -2.12 -0.14
CA LEU A 70 -7.17 -1.65 -1.26
C LEU A 70 -7.71 -0.24 -1.03
N ALA A 71 -8.23 0.03 0.18
CA ALA A 71 -8.70 1.35 0.57
C ALA A 71 -7.57 2.39 0.49
N LYS A 72 -6.40 2.09 1.06
CA LYS A 72 -5.20 2.92 0.99
C LYS A 72 -4.82 3.22 -0.46
N GLN A 73 -4.69 2.20 -1.31
CA GLN A 73 -4.35 2.37 -2.72
C GLN A 73 -5.38 3.24 -3.45
N ARG A 74 -6.68 2.99 -3.23
CA ARG A 74 -7.76 3.78 -3.81
C ARG A 74 -7.66 5.25 -3.45
N ILE A 75 -7.48 5.56 -2.18
CA ILE A 75 -7.38 6.93 -1.68
C ILE A 75 -6.13 7.64 -2.23
N MET A 76 -4.97 6.98 -2.19
CA MET A 76 -3.70 7.54 -2.66
C MET A 76 -3.67 7.84 -4.17
N THR A 77 -4.44 7.09 -4.97
CA THR A 77 -4.46 7.25 -6.45
C THR A 77 -5.65 8.04 -6.96
N SER A 78 -6.54 8.47 -6.07
CA SER A 78 -7.76 9.19 -6.46
C SER A 78 -7.49 10.67 -6.67
N LEU A 79 -8.13 11.20 -7.70
CA LEU A 79 -8.20 12.62 -7.98
C LEU A 79 -9.62 13.11 -7.72
N PHE A 80 -9.75 14.25 -7.07
CA PHE A 80 -11.02 14.84 -6.68
C PHE A 80 -11.19 16.21 -7.30
N ASP A 81 -12.43 16.59 -7.54
CA ASP A 81 -12.76 17.94 -7.95
C ASP A 81 -12.36 18.96 -6.87
N TYR A 82 -11.85 20.09 -7.32
CA TYR A 82 -11.55 21.21 -6.44
C TYR A 82 -12.79 22.08 -6.31
N TYR A 83 -13.40 22.07 -5.11
CA TYR A 83 -14.59 22.88 -4.82
C TYR A 83 -14.19 24.27 -4.32
N GLU A 84 -14.87 25.30 -4.78
CA GLU A 84 -14.70 26.67 -4.27
C GLU A 84 -15.19 26.75 -2.84
N LEU A 85 -14.35 27.27 -1.92
CA LEU A 85 -14.67 27.44 -0.52
C LEU A 85 -15.49 28.71 -0.29
N GLN A 86 -16.36 28.71 0.72
CA GLN A 86 -17.07 29.94 1.13
C GLN A 86 -16.10 30.97 1.66
N GLN A 87 -15.16 30.52 2.52
CA GLN A 87 -14.11 31.34 3.11
C GLN A 87 -12.76 30.62 2.96
N PRO A 88 -11.96 30.93 1.95
CA PRO A 88 -10.70 30.23 1.69
C PRO A 88 -9.71 30.28 2.87
N GLN A 89 -9.78 31.34 3.69
CA GLN A 89 -8.91 31.54 4.86
C GLN A 89 -9.21 30.53 5.99
N GLU A 90 -10.45 30.05 6.08
CA GLU A 90 -10.90 29.14 7.13
C GLU A 90 -10.87 27.67 6.69
N GLY A 91 -10.53 27.43 5.41
CA GLY A 91 -10.44 26.09 4.84
C GLY A 91 -11.80 25.40 4.64
N VAL A 92 -11.76 24.06 4.55
CA VAL A 92 -12.93 23.24 4.17
C VAL A 92 -14.08 23.34 5.18
N ALA A 93 -13.77 23.57 6.45
CA ALA A 93 -14.78 23.70 7.49
C ALA A 93 -15.70 24.93 7.30
N SER A 94 -15.31 25.91 6.48
CA SER A 94 -16.17 27.04 6.13
C SER A 94 -17.30 26.66 5.17
N GLY A 95 -17.25 25.49 4.56
CA GLY A 95 -18.20 25.04 3.55
C GLY A 95 -17.78 25.40 2.12
N PHE A 96 -18.59 24.94 1.18
CA PHE A 96 -18.39 25.19 -0.24
C PHE A 96 -19.36 26.25 -0.77
N GLN A 97 -19.00 26.89 -1.85
CA GLN A 97 -19.95 27.65 -2.64
C GLN A 97 -20.82 26.70 -3.45
N TYR A 98 -22.14 26.84 -3.36
CA TYR A 98 -23.09 25.97 -4.03
C TYR A 98 -23.87 26.73 -5.10
N LYS A 99 -24.35 26.00 -6.11
CA LYS A 99 -25.30 26.53 -7.07
C LYS A 99 -26.63 26.83 -6.39
N THR A 100 -27.24 27.94 -6.78
CA THR A 100 -28.59 28.33 -6.36
C THR A 100 -29.55 28.30 -7.55
N VAL A 101 -30.78 27.90 -7.28
CA VAL A 101 -31.86 27.90 -8.25
C VAL A 101 -33.06 28.64 -7.68
N PRO A 102 -33.91 29.25 -8.56
CA PRO A 102 -35.16 29.86 -8.10
C PRO A 102 -36.09 28.81 -7.46
N HIS A 103 -36.54 29.04 -6.25
CA HIS A 103 -37.51 28.18 -5.56
C HIS A 103 -38.92 28.64 -5.97
N ILE A 104 -39.46 28.07 -7.03
CA ILE A 104 -40.77 28.39 -7.55
C ILE A 104 -41.83 27.58 -6.83
N THR A 105 -42.70 28.24 -6.07
CA THR A 105 -43.82 27.60 -5.36
C THR A 105 -45.14 27.98 -6.00
N LEU A 106 -46.19 27.18 -5.77
CA LEU A 106 -47.56 27.53 -6.21
C LEU A 106 -48.01 28.91 -5.68
N LYS A 107 -47.59 29.25 -4.48
CA LYS A 107 -47.88 30.53 -3.84
C LYS A 107 -47.20 31.69 -4.59
N SER A 108 -45.90 31.55 -4.93
CA SER A 108 -45.17 32.59 -5.67
C SER A 108 -45.77 32.84 -7.08
N ILE A 109 -46.24 31.77 -7.74
CA ILE A 109 -46.92 31.86 -9.02
C ILE A 109 -48.32 32.56 -8.86
N ALA A 110 -49.08 32.14 -7.86
CA ALA A 110 -50.45 32.64 -7.67
C ALA A 110 -50.51 34.10 -7.16
N SER A 111 -49.46 34.54 -6.45
CA SER A 111 -49.42 35.91 -5.86
C SER A 111 -48.51 36.85 -6.62
N ASP A 112 -47.93 36.42 -7.75
CA ASP A 112 -46.94 37.18 -8.54
C ASP A 112 -45.78 37.73 -7.68
N GLU A 113 -45.37 36.91 -6.65
CA GLU A 113 -44.29 37.24 -5.74
C GLU A 113 -42.97 36.75 -6.34
N PRO A 114 -41.81 37.44 -6.14
CA PRO A 114 -40.54 36.98 -6.58
C PRO A 114 -40.21 35.62 -5.89
N SER A 115 -39.78 34.65 -6.71
CA SER A 115 -39.39 33.34 -6.19
C SER A 115 -38.21 33.45 -5.25
N GLY A 116 -38.25 32.72 -4.15
CA GLY A 116 -37.09 32.52 -3.24
C GLY A 116 -35.92 31.85 -4.00
N SER A 117 -34.78 31.76 -3.33
CA SER A 117 -33.60 31.04 -3.83
C SER A 117 -33.43 29.76 -3.00
N GLU A 118 -33.18 28.64 -3.69
CA GLU A 118 -32.84 27.35 -3.06
C GLU A 118 -31.40 27.00 -3.39
N THR A 119 -30.64 26.58 -2.37
CA THR A 119 -29.24 26.15 -2.52
C THR A 119 -29.18 24.65 -2.77
N LEU A 120 -28.48 24.25 -3.81
CA LEU A 120 -28.27 22.85 -4.17
C LEU A 120 -27.02 22.30 -3.48
N ASN A 121 -27.17 21.74 -2.28
CA ASN A 121 -26.06 21.23 -1.47
C ASN A 121 -25.32 20.03 -2.08
N ASP A 122 -25.86 19.43 -3.12
CA ASP A 122 -25.23 18.37 -3.93
C ASP A 122 -24.52 18.90 -5.18
N GLN A 123 -24.48 20.23 -5.39
CA GLN A 123 -23.88 20.88 -6.55
C GLN A 123 -22.93 22.00 -6.15
N PRO A 124 -21.78 21.69 -5.54
CA PRO A 124 -20.75 22.69 -5.28
C PRO A 124 -20.18 23.27 -6.57
N ILE A 125 -19.71 24.50 -6.51
CA ILE A 125 -19.01 25.14 -7.63
C ILE A 125 -17.63 24.53 -7.74
N ILE A 126 -17.28 24.07 -8.96
CA ILE A 126 -16.02 23.38 -9.24
C ILE A 126 -15.08 24.32 -9.97
N ASP A 127 -13.89 24.55 -9.43
CA ASP A 127 -12.78 25.15 -10.14
C ASP A 127 -12.12 24.08 -11.03
N LYS A 128 -12.39 24.15 -12.33
CA LYS A 128 -11.88 23.20 -13.33
C LYS A 128 -10.39 23.36 -13.65
N THR A 129 -9.75 24.40 -13.14
CA THR A 129 -8.32 24.65 -13.35
C THR A 129 -7.47 23.88 -12.37
N ARG A 130 -8.07 23.40 -11.27
CA ARG A 130 -7.42 22.71 -10.16
C ARG A 130 -7.97 21.31 -9.98
N VAL A 131 -7.14 20.44 -9.40
CA VAL A 131 -7.50 19.10 -8.98
C VAL A 131 -6.99 18.90 -7.55
N ARG A 132 -7.76 18.23 -6.73
CA ARG A 132 -7.39 17.92 -5.36
C ARG A 132 -6.99 16.45 -5.24
N VAL A 133 -5.96 16.19 -4.47
CA VAL A 133 -5.56 14.86 -3.99
C VAL A 133 -5.92 14.72 -2.51
N THR A 134 -5.91 13.51 -2.01
CA THR A 134 -6.11 13.25 -0.58
C THR A 134 -5.03 13.93 0.25
N GLY A 135 -5.41 14.55 1.34
CA GLY A 135 -4.48 15.05 2.34
C GLY A 135 -3.68 13.91 3.01
N PRO A 136 -2.71 14.22 3.85
CA PRO A 136 -1.94 13.20 4.55
C PRO A 136 -2.84 12.41 5.51
N PHE A 137 -2.69 11.08 5.51
CA PHE A 137 -3.38 10.18 6.42
C PHE A 137 -2.44 9.08 6.93
N THR A 138 -2.76 8.48 8.07
CA THR A 138 -2.00 7.38 8.66
C THR A 138 -2.74 6.05 8.45
N VAL A 139 -1.98 4.97 8.37
CA VAL A 139 -2.51 3.61 8.39
C VAL A 139 -1.88 2.89 9.57
N GLU A 140 -2.71 2.54 10.54
CA GLU A 140 -2.28 1.87 11.77
C GLU A 140 -2.75 0.43 11.78
N ALA A 141 -1.94 -0.45 12.33
CA ALA A 141 -2.29 -1.82 12.60
C ALA A 141 -2.26 -2.08 14.09
N VAL A 142 -3.32 -2.67 14.62
CA VAL A 142 -3.25 -3.24 15.97
C VAL A 142 -2.19 -4.33 15.94
N PRO A 143 -1.15 -4.28 16.80
CA PRO A 143 -0.14 -5.32 16.83
C PRO A 143 -0.79 -6.66 17.08
N SER A 144 -0.23 -7.71 16.49
CA SER A 144 -0.60 -9.07 16.86
C SER A 144 -0.50 -9.22 18.37
N PRO A 145 -1.46 -9.88 19.03
CA PRO A 145 -1.36 -10.12 20.45
C PRO A 145 0.02 -10.76 20.75
N THR A 146 0.67 -10.25 21.76
CA THR A 146 2.05 -10.51 22.16
C THR A 146 2.47 -11.94 21.89
N VAL A 147 3.53 -12.09 21.11
CA VAL A 147 4.15 -13.36 20.81
C VAL A 147 4.48 -14.07 22.13
N LYS A 148 3.82 -15.19 22.38
CA LYS A 148 4.26 -16.09 23.42
C LYS A 148 5.66 -16.61 23.06
N PRO A 149 6.58 -16.75 24.01
CA PRO A 149 7.89 -17.33 23.75
C PRO A 149 7.75 -18.63 22.94
N LEU A 150 8.67 -18.90 22.04
CA LEU A 150 8.68 -20.12 21.20
C LEU A 150 8.52 -21.42 22.01
N THR A 151 8.91 -21.42 23.30
CA THR A 151 8.70 -22.50 24.24
C THR A 151 7.22 -22.77 24.56
N ASP A 152 6.34 -21.81 24.38
CA ASP A 152 4.91 -21.95 24.66
C ASP A 152 4.08 -22.33 23.39
N ILE A 153 4.73 -22.48 22.22
CA ILE A 153 4.08 -22.84 20.94
C ILE A 153 3.77 -24.34 20.84
N GLU A 154 4.21 -25.16 21.80
CA GLU A 154 3.77 -26.58 21.90
C GLU A 154 2.29 -26.75 22.25
N VAL A 155 1.59 -25.69 22.65
CA VAL A 155 0.16 -25.73 22.92
C VAL A 155 -0.59 -25.58 21.60
N LYS A 156 -1.14 -26.69 21.15
CA LYS A 156 -2.12 -26.83 20.07
C LYS A 156 -3.09 -25.66 20.06
N ILE A 157 -2.95 -24.76 19.09
CA ILE A 157 -4.05 -23.89 18.70
C ILE A 157 -5.04 -24.80 17.97
N PRO A 158 -6.26 -25.05 18.50
CA PRO A 158 -7.29 -25.69 17.72
C PRO A 158 -7.80 -24.65 16.72
N ALA A 159 -7.11 -24.50 15.61
CA ALA A 159 -7.74 -23.99 14.42
C ALA A 159 -8.80 -25.02 14.04
N ASP A 160 -10.00 -24.53 13.73
CA ASP A 160 -11.04 -25.38 13.15
C ASP A 160 -10.50 -25.96 11.83
N GLU A 161 -9.94 -27.17 11.95
CA GLU A 161 -9.07 -27.78 10.95
C GLU A 161 -9.82 -28.09 9.64
N SER A 162 -11.17 -28.06 9.64
CA SER A 162 -11.98 -28.46 8.52
C SER A 162 -12.27 -27.34 7.54
N ILE A 163 -12.43 -26.10 7.98
CA ILE A 163 -12.76 -24.94 7.13
C ILE A 163 -11.50 -24.25 6.61
N ALA A 164 -10.49 -24.09 7.45
CA ALA A 164 -9.22 -23.46 7.07
C ALA A 164 -8.43 -24.30 6.04
N ARG A 165 -8.42 -25.63 6.19
CA ARG A 165 -7.64 -26.51 5.30
C ARG A 165 -8.16 -26.56 3.87
N SER A 166 -9.47 -26.59 3.64
CA SER A 166 -10.01 -26.67 2.28
C SER A 166 -9.90 -25.35 1.51
N GLY A 167 -10.15 -24.22 2.17
CA GLY A 167 -10.05 -22.88 1.55
C GLY A 167 -8.63 -22.45 1.25
N GLU A 168 -7.69 -22.64 2.19
CA GLU A 168 -6.29 -22.31 1.99
C GLU A 168 -5.64 -23.20 0.92
N THR A 169 -5.93 -24.49 0.90
CA THR A 169 -5.37 -25.40 -0.10
C THR A 169 -5.84 -25.07 -1.53
N LEU A 170 -7.10 -24.70 -1.72
CA LEU A 170 -7.62 -24.27 -3.02
C LEU A 170 -6.95 -22.99 -3.49
N ARG A 171 -6.82 -21.98 -2.61
CA ARG A 171 -6.16 -20.71 -2.92
C ARG A 171 -4.67 -20.89 -3.22
N GLN A 172 -3.97 -21.72 -2.47
CA GLN A 172 -2.56 -22.02 -2.74
C GLN A 172 -2.38 -22.73 -4.07
N SER A 173 -3.29 -23.61 -4.45
CA SER A 173 -3.30 -24.22 -5.78
C SER A 173 -3.46 -23.18 -6.89
N GLU A 174 -4.43 -22.27 -6.74
CA GLU A 174 -4.61 -21.16 -7.69
C GLU A 174 -3.38 -20.28 -7.82
N TRP A 175 -2.72 -19.95 -6.69
CA TRP A 175 -1.50 -19.13 -6.68
C TRP A 175 -0.32 -19.86 -7.34
N ARG A 176 -0.21 -21.17 -7.16
CA ARG A 176 0.83 -21.98 -7.84
C ARG A 176 0.63 -22.01 -9.36
N ASP A 177 -0.60 -22.26 -9.80
CA ASP A 177 -0.94 -22.30 -11.21
C ASP A 177 -0.71 -20.93 -11.86
N GLU A 178 -1.10 -19.86 -11.16
CA GLU A 178 -0.85 -18.50 -11.61
C GLU A 178 0.66 -18.18 -11.66
N LEU A 179 1.43 -18.61 -10.66
CA LEU A 179 2.89 -18.43 -10.61
C LEU A 179 3.58 -19.17 -11.76
N LEU A 180 3.17 -20.40 -12.06
CA LEU A 180 3.66 -21.16 -13.18
C LEU A 180 3.37 -20.45 -14.52
N ARG A 181 2.18 -19.86 -14.63
CA ARG A 181 1.74 -19.16 -15.84
C ARG A 181 2.44 -17.83 -16.05
N THR A 182 2.57 -17.02 -15.00
CA THR A 182 3.01 -15.62 -15.10
C THR A 182 4.47 -15.44 -14.73
N GLY A 183 5.05 -16.31 -13.89
CA GLY A 183 6.36 -16.12 -13.27
C GLY A 183 6.38 -14.94 -12.30
N ILE A 184 7.56 -14.56 -11.84
CA ILE A 184 7.80 -13.42 -10.96
C ILE A 184 8.53 -12.33 -11.75
N ARG A 185 8.00 -11.13 -11.75
CA ARG A 185 8.60 -9.99 -12.44
C ARG A 185 9.63 -9.28 -11.54
N GLY A 186 10.83 -9.14 -12.06
CA GLY A 186 11.91 -8.35 -11.49
C GLY A 186 12.01 -6.95 -12.09
N LYS A 187 13.13 -6.27 -11.83
CA LYS A 187 13.46 -4.95 -12.37
C LYS A 187 13.82 -5.03 -13.86
N GLY A 188 13.54 -3.95 -14.61
CA GLY A 188 14.01 -3.79 -15.99
C GLY A 188 13.46 -4.83 -16.97
N GLY A 189 12.28 -5.40 -16.69
CA GLY A 189 11.66 -6.41 -17.53
C GLY A 189 12.21 -7.83 -17.33
N GLN A 190 13.12 -8.03 -16.39
CA GLN A 190 13.57 -9.36 -15.98
C GLN A 190 12.40 -10.15 -15.38
N LYS A 191 12.47 -11.47 -15.54
CA LYS A 191 11.43 -12.36 -15.05
C LYS A 191 12.02 -13.69 -14.61
N ILE A 192 11.60 -14.18 -13.45
CA ILE A 192 11.84 -15.56 -13.03
C ILE A 192 10.69 -16.40 -13.56
N GLU A 193 10.96 -17.22 -14.55
CA GLU A 193 10.00 -18.19 -15.08
C GLU A 193 10.24 -19.56 -14.47
N PHE A 194 9.18 -20.32 -14.29
CA PHE A 194 9.23 -21.66 -13.74
C PHE A 194 8.85 -22.69 -14.80
N SER A 195 9.59 -23.79 -14.82
CA SER A 195 9.27 -24.97 -15.62
C SER A 195 8.26 -25.86 -14.89
N ARG A 196 8.24 -25.79 -13.56
CA ARG A 196 7.42 -26.63 -12.69
C ARG A 196 7.18 -25.87 -11.37
N VAL A 197 5.94 -25.95 -10.85
CA VAL A 197 5.57 -25.51 -9.50
C VAL A 197 4.61 -26.56 -8.91
N GLU A 198 5.07 -27.32 -7.93
CA GLU A 198 4.32 -28.45 -7.36
C GLU A 198 4.11 -28.27 -5.86
N PRO A 199 3.05 -28.85 -5.28
CA PRO A 199 2.84 -28.80 -3.84
C PRO A 199 3.95 -29.56 -3.14
N LEU A 200 4.43 -29.00 -2.01
CA LEU A 200 5.41 -29.64 -1.18
C LEU A 200 4.73 -30.37 -0.02
N SER A 201 4.87 -31.68 0.03
CA SER A 201 4.28 -32.51 1.08
C SER A 201 5.23 -32.67 2.27
N GLY A 202 4.67 -32.79 3.49
CA GLY A 202 5.46 -33.03 4.69
C GLY A 202 6.04 -31.79 5.35
N THR A 203 5.72 -30.61 4.85
CA THR A 203 6.06 -29.29 5.40
C THR A 203 4.80 -28.53 5.77
N ARG A 204 4.89 -27.65 6.75
CA ARG A 204 3.77 -26.82 7.19
C ARG A 204 3.89 -25.39 6.71
N TRP A 205 5.12 -24.88 6.63
CA TRP A 205 5.43 -23.49 6.34
C TRP A 205 6.01 -23.28 4.96
N LEU A 206 6.45 -24.37 4.31
CA LEU A 206 6.78 -24.41 2.90
C LEU A 206 5.65 -25.12 2.16
N HIS A 207 5.07 -24.44 1.18
CA HIS A 207 3.82 -24.87 0.56
C HIS A 207 4.02 -25.45 -0.86
N ALA A 208 5.11 -25.04 -1.53
CA ALA A 208 5.38 -25.51 -2.87
C ALA A 208 6.90 -25.60 -3.15
N GLU A 209 7.23 -26.43 -4.13
CA GLU A 209 8.55 -26.53 -4.74
C GLU A 209 8.46 -26.13 -6.21
N ALA A 210 9.47 -25.40 -6.69
CA ALA A 210 9.54 -24.93 -8.07
C ALA A 210 10.93 -25.16 -8.64
N ALA A 211 10.98 -25.29 -9.98
CA ALA A 211 12.21 -25.29 -10.74
C ALA A 211 12.19 -24.12 -11.72
N THR A 212 13.27 -23.32 -11.75
CA THR A 212 13.37 -22.22 -12.70
C THR A 212 13.56 -22.75 -14.13
N LYS A 213 13.15 -21.95 -15.11
CA LYS A 213 13.19 -22.32 -16.54
C LYS A 213 14.53 -22.02 -17.21
N GLU A 214 15.48 -21.46 -16.47
CA GLU A 214 16.78 -21.10 -16.98
C GLU A 214 17.63 -22.32 -17.39
N SER A 215 18.67 -22.07 -18.20
CA SER A 215 19.58 -23.13 -18.68
C SER A 215 20.28 -23.89 -17.53
N ASN A 216 20.49 -23.23 -16.39
CA ASN A 216 20.91 -23.83 -15.13
C ASN A 216 19.72 -23.77 -14.15
N SER A 217 18.81 -24.71 -14.28
CA SER A 217 17.59 -24.77 -13.47
C SER A 217 17.90 -24.80 -11.99
N GLN A 218 17.42 -23.80 -11.25
CA GLN A 218 17.57 -23.70 -9.80
C GLN A 218 16.33 -24.24 -9.09
N ARG A 219 16.56 -24.95 -8.00
CA ARG A 219 15.49 -25.42 -7.12
C ARG A 219 15.07 -24.30 -6.20
N ALA A 220 13.80 -23.95 -6.23
CA ALA A 220 13.20 -22.97 -5.35
C ALA A 220 12.11 -23.60 -4.47
N VAL A 221 11.94 -23.13 -3.25
CA VAL A 221 10.81 -23.46 -2.37
C VAL A 221 10.04 -22.21 -2.01
N LEU A 222 8.73 -22.37 -1.80
CA LEU A 222 7.81 -21.26 -1.64
C LEU A 222 7.06 -21.33 -0.31
N SER A 223 7.06 -20.22 0.41
CA SER A 223 6.20 -19.97 1.56
C SER A 223 5.16 -18.92 1.18
N PHE A 224 3.89 -19.30 1.10
CA PHE A 224 2.79 -18.38 0.84
C PHE A 224 2.32 -17.76 2.16
N GLY A 225 2.35 -16.44 2.22
CA GLY A 225 1.75 -15.70 3.33
C GLY A 225 0.23 -15.77 3.31
N PRO A 226 -0.42 -15.49 4.45
CA PRO A 226 -1.86 -15.54 4.60
C PRO A 226 -2.59 -14.57 3.66
N GLU A 227 -3.86 -14.84 3.41
CA GLU A 227 -4.70 -14.00 2.53
C GLU A 227 -5.09 -12.69 3.21
N HIS A 228 -5.38 -12.76 4.51
CA HIS A 228 -6.00 -11.66 5.25
C HIS A 228 -5.09 -11.00 6.29
N ALA A 229 -3.80 -11.36 6.30
CA ALA A 229 -2.80 -10.83 7.22
C ALA A 229 -1.46 -10.62 6.51
N PRO A 230 -0.55 -9.79 7.03
CA PRO A 230 0.82 -9.76 6.55
C PRO A 230 1.53 -11.08 6.87
N LEU A 231 2.53 -11.40 6.08
CA LEU A 231 3.47 -12.47 6.43
C LEU A 231 4.21 -12.08 7.71
N ASP A 232 4.09 -12.88 8.75
CA ASP A 232 4.66 -12.60 10.06
C ASP A 232 6.09 -13.15 10.24
N PRO A 233 6.87 -12.63 11.23
CA PRO A 233 8.23 -13.08 11.49
C PRO A 233 8.32 -14.55 11.87
N ILE A 234 7.31 -15.09 12.55
CA ILE A 234 7.29 -16.49 13.01
C ILE A 234 7.18 -17.43 11.81
N GLN A 235 6.32 -17.11 10.84
CA GLN A 235 6.21 -17.91 9.61
C GLN A 235 7.54 -17.93 8.85
N VAL A 236 8.23 -16.77 8.77
CA VAL A 236 9.55 -16.67 8.12
C VAL A 236 10.56 -17.57 8.81
N GLU A 237 10.68 -17.49 10.14
CA GLU A 237 11.61 -18.28 10.91
C GLU A 237 11.34 -19.79 10.77
N LEU A 238 10.09 -20.20 10.86
CA LEU A 238 9.70 -21.60 10.75
C LEU A 238 9.90 -22.15 9.33
N ALA A 239 9.65 -21.37 8.30
CA ALA A 239 9.95 -21.74 6.92
C ALA A 239 11.45 -21.89 6.67
N ILE A 240 12.28 -21.03 7.26
CA ILE A 240 13.75 -21.15 7.21
C ILE A 240 14.18 -22.44 7.92
N LYS A 241 13.67 -22.76 9.12
CA LYS A 241 13.98 -24.00 9.84
C LYS A 241 13.54 -25.26 9.08
N GLU A 242 12.40 -25.22 8.37
CA GLU A 242 12.00 -26.33 7.49
C GLU A 242 12.96 -26.49 6.32
N THR A 243 13.37 -25.37 5.72
CA THR A 243 14.34 -25.37 4.60
C THR A 243 15.70 -25.92 5.01
N GLU A 244 16.16 -25.64 6.24
CA GLU A 244 17.43 -26.18 6.76
C GLU A 244 17.48 -27.70 6.81
N ARG A 245 16.33 -28.34 7.03
CA ARG A 245 16.18 -29.81 7.12
C ARG A 245 16.04 -30.49 5.76
N MET A 246 15.87 -29.71 4.68
CA MET A 246 15.69 -30.27 3.34
C MET A 246 16.99 -30.81 2.74
N VAL A 247 16.90 -31.97 2.10
CA VAL A 247 18.02 -32.60 1.37
C VAL A 247 17.52 -33.02 -0.02
N PRO A 248 18.13 -32.52 -1.09
CA PRO A 248 19.12 -31.45 -1.16
C PRO A 248 18.53 -30.08 -0.79
N LYS A 249 19.38 -29.15 -0.35
CA LYS A 249 18.94 -27.78 -0.04
C LYS A 249 18.49 -27.05 -1.33
N PRO A 250 17.45 -26.21 -1.26
CA PRO A 250 17.08 -25.36 -2.38
C PRO A 250 18.12 -24.22 -2.54
N SER A 251 18.21 -23.67 -3.74
CA SER A 251 19.04 -22.47 -4.01
C SER A 251 18.30 -21.18 -3.69
N ILE A 252 16.97 -21.21 -3.74
CA ILE A 252 16.12 -20.03 -3.56
C ILE A 252 14.96 -20.36 -2.61
N VAL A 253 14.67 -19.46 -1.66
CA VAL A 253 13.46 -19.47 -0.85
C VAL A 253 12.63 -18.23 -1.19
N LEU A 254 11.42 -18.43 -1.64
CA LEU A 254 10.50 -17.37 -2.03
C LEU A 254 9.42 -17.20 -0.96
N PHE A 255 9.41 -16.03 -0.34
CA PHE A 255 8.33 -15.63 0.54
C PHE A 255 7.33 -14.81 -0.28
N VAL A 256 6.12 -15.35 -0.47
CA VAL A 256 5.14 -14.82 -1.42
C VAL A 256 3.90 -14.34 -0.67
N ALA A 257 3.72 -13.02 -0.51
CA ALA A 257 2.66 -12.45 0.31
C ALA A 257 2.03 -11.21 -0.34
N PHE A 258 0.81 -10.84 0.10
CA PHE A 258 0.21 -9.55 -0.26
C PHE A 258 0.90 -8.40 0.47
N GLN A 259 1.27 -8.64 1.73
CA GLN A 259 1.98 -7.71 2.59
C GLN A 259 2.97 -8.46 3.47
N PHE A 260 4.00 -7.76 3.88
CA PHE A 260 5.01 -8.26 4.82
C PHE A 260 4.93 -7.43 6.10
N ASP A 261 4.99 -8.09 7.25
CA ASP A 261 5.29 -7.43 8.49
C ASP A 261 6.70 -6.82 8.40
N PRO A 262 6.94 -5.60 8.92
CA PRO A 262 8.25 -4.96 8.84
C PRO A 262 9.39 -5.78 9.42
N GLU A 263 9.14 -6.49 10.54
CA GLU A 263 10.12 -7.38 11.15
C GLU A 263 10.36 -8.66 10.33
N ALA A 264 9.31 -9.22 9.74
CA ALA A 264 9.44 -10.33 8.79
C ALA A 264 10.29 -9.93 7.58
N ALA A 265 10.05 -8.74 7.03
CA ALA A 265 10.83 -8.22 5.92
C ALA A 265 12.31 -8.03 6.31
N LYS A 266 12.57 -7.48 7.51
CA LYS A 266 13.93 -7.34 8.08
C LYS A 266 14.60 -8.69 8.21
N ASN A 267 13.93 -9.68 8.80
CA ASN A 267 14.48 -11.03 8.98
C ASN A 267 14.86 -11.70 7.66
N ILE A 268 14.04 -11.54 6.62
CA ILE A 268 14.37 -12.07 5.28
C ILE A 268 15.59 -11.36 4.69
N ASP A 269 15.68 -10.03 4.81
CA ASP A 269 16.74 -9.23 4.23
C ASP A 269 18.09 -9.40 4.94
N GLU A 270 18.09 -9.58 6.26
CA GLU A 270 19.29 -9.69 7.06
C GLU A 270 19.81 -11.13 7.20
N THR A 271 18.99 -12.14 6.91
CA THR A 271 19.41 -13.54 6.98
C THR A 271 20.39 -13.84 5.85
N GLN A 272 21.67 -13.94 6.19
CA GLN A 272 22.71 -14.40 5.27
C GLN A 272 22.84 -15.91 5.34
N TRP A 273 22.49 -16.59 4.26
CA TRP A 273 22.58 -18.04 4.20
C TRP A 273 23.48 -18.45 3.02
N LYS A 274 24.51 -19.20 3.33
CA LYS A 274 25.45 -19.64 2.29
C LYS A 274 24.73 -20.54 1.28
N ASP A 275 24.88 -20.22 0.01
CA ASP A 275 24.32 -20.96 -1.14
C ASP A 275 22.76 -20.96 -1.24
N VAL A 276 22.05 -20.18 -0.40
CA VAL A 276 20.58 -20.03 -0.44
C VAL A 276 20.21 -18.56 -0.45
N THR A 277 19.44 -18.15 -1.43
CA THR A 277 18.95 -16.76 -1.54
C THR A 277 17.53 -16.68 -1.07
N LEU A 278 17.26 -15.79 -0.09
CA LEU A 278 15.91 -15.48 0.38
C LEU A 278 15.35 -14.29 -0.40
N LEU A 279 14.16 -14.43 -0.97
CA LEU A 279 13.54 -13.39 -1.79
C LEU A 279 12.11 -13.10 -1.33
N LYS A 280 11.77 -11.82 -1.29
CA LYS A 280 10.41 -11.33 -1.05
C LYS A 280 9.68 -11.13 -2.36
N VAL A 281 8.46 -11.65 -2.44
CA VAL A 281 7.61 -11.57 -3.62
C VAL A 281 6.24 -11.04 -3.22
N GLN A 282 5.85 -9.89 -3.77
CA GLN A 282 4.54 -9.32 -3.56
C GLN A 282 3.53 -9.95 -4.52
N LYS A 283 2.42 -10.43 -3.95
CA LYS A 283 1.22 -10.81 -4.71
C LYS A 283 0.43 -9.56 -5.07
N ASN A 284 -0.04 -9.46 -6.30
CA ASN A 284 -0.97 -8.41 -6.69
C ASN A 284 -2.33 -8.63 -6.01
N ALA A 285 -2.92 -7.56 -5.47
CA ALA A 285 -4.25 -7.59 -4.87
C ALA A 285 -5.34 -8.10 -5.83
N ASP A 286 -5.15 -7.97 -7.13
CA ASP A 286 -6.05 -8.53 -8.16
C ASP A 286 -6.21 -10.04 -8.08
N LEU A 287 -5.29 -10.75 -7.41
CA LEU A 287 -5.40 -12.19 -7.17
C LEU A 287 -6.46 -12.58 -6.14
N LEU A 288 -7.01 -11.59 -5.41
CA LEU A 288 -8.01 -11.84 -4.37
C LEU A 288 -9.37 -12.22 -4.90
N THR A 289 -9.73 -11.75 -6.10
CA THR A 289 -11.02 -12.04 -6.72
C THR A 289 -10.88 -12.36 -8.21
N GLU A 290 -11.67 -13.31 -8.70
CA GLU A 290 -11.69 -13.66 -10.13
C GLU A 290 -12.15 -12.48 -11.01
N ASP A 291 -13.03 -11.63 -10.51
CA ASP A 291 -13.54 -10.48 -11.23
C ASP A 291 -12.44 -9.41 -11.45
N LEU A 292 -11.55 -9.23 -10.49
CA LEU A 292 -10.38 -8.38 -10.64
C LEU A 292 -9.38 -9.01 -11.63
N LYS A 293 -9.20 -10.33 -11.59
CA LYS A 293 -8.37 -11.06 -12.57
C LYS A 293 -8.82 -10.83 -14.01
N LYS A 294 -10.12 -10.85 -14.29
CA LYS A 294 -10.68 -10.67 -15.65
C LYS A 294 -10.52 -9.27 -16.21
N LYS A 295 -10.38 -8.26 -15.34
CA LYS A 295 -10.28 -6.83 -15.73
C LYS A 295 -8.85 -6.32 -15.86
N ARG A 296 -7.85 -7.17 -15.70
CA ARG A 296 -6.46 -6.76 -15.76
C ARG A 296 -6.06 -6.25 -17.12
N VAL A 297 -5.33 -5.14 -17.11
CA VAL A 297 -4.62 -4.61 -18.27
C VAL A 297 -3.27 -5.35 -18.46
N THR A 298 -2.69 -5.86 -17.36
CA THR A 298 -1.39 -6.56 -17.38
C THR A 298 -1.51 -7.96 -16.79
N ASN A 299 -0.76 -8.93 -17.34
CA ASN A 299 -0.70 -10.32 -16.83
C ASN A 299 0.29 -10.49 -15.66
N GLU A 300 0.52 -9.44 -14.88
CA GLU A 300 1.56 -9.40 -13.85
C GLU A 300 0.93 -9.66 -12.48
N SER A 301 1.17 -10.85 -11.94
CA SER A 301 0.57 -11.32 -10.69
C SER A 301 1.54 -11.27 -9.51
N PHE A 302 2.85 -11.36 -9.79
CA PHE A 302 3.89 -11.47 -8.79
C PHE A 302 5.06 -10.56 -9.11
N TRP A 303 5.51 -9.81 -8.09
CA TRP A 303 6.59 -8.84 -8.20
C TRP A 303 7.69 -9.13 -7.20
N LEU A 304 8.92 -9.16 -7.67
CA LEU A 304 10.08 -9.24 -6.78
C LEU A 304 10.28 -7.90 -6.07
N ILE A 305 10.33 -7.93 -4.75
CA ILE A 305 10.58 -6.75 -3.90
C ILE A 305 12.09 -6.59 -3.76
N GLY A 306 12.60 -5.41 -4.05
CA GLY A 306 13.99 -5.06 -3.80
C GLY A 306 14.27 -4.82 -2.32
N GLN A 307 15.54 -4.92 -1.93
CA GLN A 307 16.00 -4.54 -0.59
C GLN A 307 16.40 -3.08 -0.58
N PRO A 308 15.91 -2.25 0.37
CA PRO A 308 16.35 -0.88 0.49
C PRO A 308 17.82 -0.80 0.91
N ASP A 309 18.62 -0.11 0.10
CA ASP A 309 20.01 0.22 0.45
C ASP A 309 20.05 1.60 1.11
N ILE A 310 20.23 1.61 2.44
CA ILE A 310 20.10 2.78 3.28
C ILE A 310 21.28 2.87 4.21
N GLN A 311 21.83 4.08 4.30
CA GLN A 311 22.92 4.43 5.22
C GLN A 311 22.44 5.48 6.24
N LEU A 312 22.64 5.19 7.51
CA LEU A 312 22.42 6.15 8.60
C LEU A 312 23.77 6.74 9.03
N GLU A 313 23.87 8.06 9.04
CA GLU A 313 25.07 8.77 9.44
C GLU A 313 24.79 9.71 10.62
N LYS A 314 25.70 9.75 11.58
CA LYS A 314 25.70 10.76 12.65
C LYS A 314 26.57 11.93 12.23
N ILE A 315 26.00 13.13 12.20
CA ILE A 315 26.69 14.35 11.79
C ILE A 315 27.74 14.74 12.87
N LYS A 316 28.98 14.82 12.44
CA LYS A 316 30.13 15.05 13.34
C LYS A 316 30.47 16.51 13.53
N ASP A 317 30.13 17.37 12.55
CA ASP A 317 30.56 18.76 12.49
C ASP A 317 29.45 19.75 12.07
N GLY A 318 29.63 21.04 12.33
CA GLY A 318 28.69 22.11 11.97
C GLY A 318 27.48 22.26 12.90
N ASP A 319 26.50 23.08 12.50
CA ASP A 319 25.32 23.46 13.29
C ASP A 319 24.40 22.28 13.61
N ASN A 320 24.53 21.21 12.86
CA ASN A 320 23.73 19.97 13.04
C ASN A 320 24.50 18.86 13.75
N LYS A 321 25.65 19.18 14.40
CA LYS A 321 26.45 18.20 15.13
C LYS A 321 25.62 17.40 16.15
N GLY A 322 25.76 16.08 16.10
CA GLY A 322 25.07 15.16 16.99
C GLY A 322 23.68 14.74 16.50
N LYS A 323 23.16 15.33 15.43
CA LYS A 323 21.96 14.86 14.74
C LYS A 323 22.32 13.72 13.78
N TYR A 324 21.29 13.03 13.33
CA TYR A 324 21.39 11.93 12.36
C TYR A 324 20.86 12.37 11.00
N GLN A 325 21.32 11.69 9.96
CA GLN A 325 20.89 11.89 8.60
C GLN A 325 20.83 10.52 7.91
N VAL A 326 19.78 10.28 7.13
CA VAL A 326 19.61 9.07 6.33
C VAL A 326 19.96 9.37 4.88
N LYS A 327 20.72 8.48 4.26
CA LYS A 327 20.97 8.47 2.82
C LYS A 327 20.37 7.21 2.23
N VAL A 328 19.51 7.37 1.23
CA VAL A 328 18.97 6.29 0.45
C VAL A 328 19.84 6.13 -0.80
N LEU A 329 20.61 5.05 -0.86
CA LEU A 329 21.54 4.76 -1.95
C LEU A 329 20.83 4.11 -3.14
N GLY A 330 19.70 3.45 -2.86
CA GLY A 330 18.89 2.79 -3.87
C GLY A 330 18.18 1.55 -3.37
N PHE A 331 17.98 0.64 -4.30
CA PHE A 331 17.49 -0.73 -4.02
C PHE A 331 18.48 -1.75 -4.54
N ASP A 332 18.67 -2.80 -3.77
CA ASP A 332 19.32 -4.01 -4.22
C ASP A 332 18.28 -4.95 -4.82
N TYR A 333 18.52 -5.41 -6.03
CA TYR A 333 17.64 -6.30 -6.76
C TYR A 333 18.32 -7.62 -7.04
N TYR A 334 17.56 -8.71 -6.98
CA TYR A 334 18.04 -9.99 -7.46
C TYR A 334 18.08 -9.99 -9.00
N ASP A 335 19.29 -10.16 -9.54
CA ASP A 335 19.49 -10.34 -10.98
C ASP A 335 19.25 -11.81 -11.33
N THR A 336 18.17 -12.06 -12.04
CA THR A 336 17.76 -13.41 -12.43
C THR A 336 18.73 -14.07 -13.40
N LYS A 337 19.53 -13.30 -14.15
CA LYS A 337 20.48 -13.84 -15.13
C LYS A 337 21.76 -14.37 -14.49
N ASN A 338 22.24 -13.65 -13.48
CA ASN A 338 23.50 -13.95 -12.81
C ASN A 338 23.32 -14.68 -11.48
N GLY A 339 22.08 -14.79 -10.99
CA GLY A 339 21.75 -15.41 -9.70
C GLY A 339 22.34 -14.65 -8.50
N SER A 340 22.58 -13.35 -8.64
CA SER A 340 23.22 -12.49 -7.63
C SER A 340 22.39 -11.24 -7.35
N VAL A 341 22.59 -10.65 -6.15
CA VAL A 341 22.01 -9.35 -5.82
C VAL A 341 22.85 -8.23 -6.42
N VAL A 342 22.23 -7.35 -7.18
CA VAL A 342 22.85 -6.21 -7.84
C VAL A 342 22.26 -4.92 -7.29
N SER A 343 23.14 -3.98 -6.94
CA SER A 343 22.71 -2.66 -6.46
C SER A 343 22.08 -1.85 -7.60
N GLY A 344 20.86 -1.36 -7.36
CA GLY A 344 20.12 -0.49 -8.27
C GLY A 344 20.07 0.92 -7.69
N GLY A 345 20.61 1.92 -8.39
CA GLY A 345 20.67 3.30 -7.93
C GLY A 345 19.31 3.91 -7.52
N ALA A 346 19.35 5.12 -7.00
CA ALA A 346 18.21 5.85 -6.45
C ALA A 346 17.21 6.40 -7.51
N HIS A 347 17.56 6.36 -8.78
CA HIS A 347 16.75 6.94 -9.88
C HIS A 347 15.38 6.28 -10.12
N ASN A 348 15.15 5.12 -9.53
CA ASN A 348 13.87 4.41 -9.63
C ASN A 348 13.00 4.58 -8.36
N ILE A 349 13.36 5.48 -7.48
CA ILE A 349 12.60 5.75 -6.26
C ILE A 349 11.57 6.83 -6.57
N ALA A 350 10.29 6.46 -6.58
CA ALA A 350 9.21 7.41 -6.79
C ALA A 350 9.01 8.30 -5.55
N VAL A 351 8.97 7.69 -4.38
CA VAL A 351 8.85 8.38 -3.09
C VAL A 351 9.54 7.57 -2.00
N TRP A 352 10.16 8.26 -1.05
CA TRP A 352 10.59 7.63 0.19
C TRP A 352 10.22 8.47 1.39
N MET A 353 9.99 7.81 2.51
CA MET A 353 9.45 8.37 3.74
C MET A 353 10.33 7.94 4.90
N LEU A 354 10.57 8.88 5.82
CA LEU A 354 11.35 8.66 7.03
C LEU A 354 10.49 8.91 8.26
N ASP A 355 10.38 7.88 9.09
CA ASP A 355 9.94 8.00 10.47
C ASP A 355 11.17 8.01 11.37
N THR A 356 11.37 9.09 12.11
CA THR A 356 12.53 9.30 12.97
C THR A 356 12.36 8.78 14.39
N ASP A 357 11.19 8.20 14.69
CA ASP A 357 10.83 7.72 16.03
C ASP A 357 9.79 6.59 15.91
N TYR A 358 10.18 5.52 15.21
CA TYR A 358 9.29 4.42 14.87
C TYR A 358 8.97 3.57 16.09
N ASP A 359 7.68 3.37 16.37
CA ASP A 359 7.17 2.68 17.55
C ASP A 359 7.02 1.14 17.36
N GLY A 360 7.48 0.58 16.26
CA GLY A 360 7.32 -0.83 15.91
C GLY A 360 5.93 -1.23 15.39
N ARG A 361 5.02 -0.29 15.25
CA ARG A 361 3.62 -0.56 14.87
C ARG A 361 3.21 0.01 13.54
N SER A 362 3.25 1.34 13.41
CA SER A 362 2.88 2.02 12.19
C SER A 362 3.87 3.10 11.83
N LEU A 363 4.17 3.20 10.54
CA LEU A 363 5.04 4.25 10.02
C LEU A 363 4.31 5.59 10.12
N TYR A 364 4.89 6.55 10.86
CA TYR A 364 4.47 7.94 10.87
C TYR A 364 5.51 8.78 10.10
N PRO A 365 5.26 9.11 8.80
CA PRO A 365 6.22 9.83 8.00
C PRO A 365 6.42 11.25 8.52
N ARG A 366 7.61 11.53 9.06
CA ARG A 366 8.01 12.88 9.50
C ARG A 366 8.72 13.65 8.39
N GLN A 367 9.31 12.94 7.44
CA GLN A 367 9.90 13.49 6.24
C GLN A 367 9.52 12.64 5.04
N VAL A 368 9.24 13.29 3.91
CA VAL A 368 8.85 12.63 2.65
C VAL A 368 9.64 13.25 1.52
N PHE A 369 10.17 12.41 0.62
CA PHE A 369 11.03 12.83 -0.48
C PHE A 369 10.59 12.17 -1.80
N PHE A 370 10.81 12.87 -2.91
CA PHE A 370 10.39 12.48 -4.25
C PHE A 370 11.56 12.51 -5.25
N PRO A 371 12.52 11.58 -5.19
CA PRO A 371 13.74 11.64 -6.01
C PRO A 371 13.50 11.66 -7.52
N MET A 372 12.49 10.94 -8.02
CA MET A 372 12.15 10.91 -9.44
C MET A 372 11.63 12.26 -9.98
N ALA A 373 11.23 13.15 -9.12
CA ALA A 373 10.73 14.46 -9.53
C ALA A 373 11.84 15.38 -10.04
N ASP A 374 13.09 15.13 -9.68
CA ASP A 374 14.27 15.87 -10.13
C ASP A 374 14.69 15.48 -11.57
N GLU A 375 14.23 14.38 -12.14
CA GLU A 375 14.52 14.06 -13.53
C GLU A 375 13.78 15.02 -14.47
N LYS A 376 14.53 15.56 -15.46
CA LYS A 376 14.12 16.56 -16.46
C LYS A 376 12.62 16.61 -16.77
N GLY A 377 11.91 17.50 -16.10
CA GLY A 377 10.47 17.72 -16.28
C GLY A 377 9.55 16.77 -15.51
N GLY A 378 10.05 16.01 -14.52
CA GLY A 378 9.23 15.16 -13.65
C GLY A 378 8.13 15.94 -12.92
N TRP A 379 8.49 17.05 -12.30
CA TRP A 379 7.53 17.95 -11.64
C TRP A 379 6.57 18.60 -12.63
N ALA A 380 7.06 19.08 -13.77
CA ALA A 380 6.20 19.67 -14.79
C ALA A 380 5.18 18.65 -15.34
N ARG A 381 5.59 17.37 -15.47
CA ARG A 381 4.67 16.28 -15.83
C ARG A 381 3.68 15.98 -14.71
N LEU A 382 4.15 15.93 -13.46
CA LEU A 382 3.28 15.70 -12.30
C LEU A 382 2.28 16.84 -12.13
N ALA A 383 2.72 18.09 -12.14
CA ALA A 383 1.88 19.28 -12.06
C ALA A 383 0.85 19.31 -13.22
N LYS A 384 1.28 19.00 -14.44
CA LYS A 384 0.39 18.93 -15.61
C LYS A 384 -0.64 17.82 -15.47
N ASN A 385 -0.25 16.66 -14.99
CA ASN A 385 -1.15 15.51 -14.80
C ASN A 385 -2.13 15.74 -13.66
N LEU A 386 -1.68 16.31 -12.56
CA LEU A 386 -2.51 16.62 -11.40
C LEU A 386 -3.28 17.92 -11.56
N LYS A 387 -2.95 18.77 -12.55
CA LYS A 387 -3.47 20.14 -12.68
C LYS A 387 -3.39 20.91 -11.36
N ALA A 388 -2.35 20.64 -10.57
CA ALA A 388 -2.13 21.22 -9.25
C ALA A 388 -1.12 22.37 -9.36
N GLU A 389 -1.31 23.39 -8.56
CA GLU A 389 -0.33 24.42 -8.34
C GLU A 389 0.69 23.87 -7.30
N LEU A 390 1.91 23.59 -7.75
CA LEU A 390 2.99 23.13 -6.90
C LEU A 390 3.95 24.28 -6.72
N ASP A 391 4.27 24.58 -5.48
CA ASP A 391 5.32 25.54 -5.15
C ASP A 391 6.68 24.83 -5.30
N GLU A 392 7.34 25.07 -6.42
CA GLU A 392 8.60 24.43 -6.77
C GLU A 392 9.71 24.77 -5.76
N ASP A 393 9.75 26.01 -5.25
CA ASP A 393 10.79 26.45 -4.30
C ASP A 393 10.68 25.74 -2.94
N LEU A 394 9.43 25.50 -2.47
CA LEU A 394 9.21 24.74 -1.23
C LEU A 394 9.49 23.25 -1.41
N MET A 395 9.38 22.73 -2.63
CA MET A 395 9.53 21.32 -2.93
C MET A 395 10.97 20.92 -3.28
N GLU A 396 11.84 21.86 -3.65
CA GLU A 396 13.22 21.60 -4.06
C GLU A 396 14.03 20.86 -2.97
N ALA A 397 13.78 21.18 -1.70
CA ALA A 397 14.40 20.50 -0.56
C ALA A 397 14.01 19.02 -0.42
N TYR A 398 12.94 18.57 -1.09
CA TYR A 398 12.39 17.22 -0.96
C TYR A 398 12.61 16.34 -2.19
N HIS A 399 13.45 16.73 -3.13
CA HIS A 399 13.81 15.91 -4.30
C HIS A 399 14.96 14.93 -4.01
N GLY A 400 15.61 15.07 -2.88
CA GLY A 400 16.85 14.37 -2.60
C GLY A 400 16.66 12.93 -2.13
N THR A 401 17.78 12.23 -2.13
CA THR A 401 17.94 10.91 -1.52
C THR A 401 18.55 10.98 -0.11
N THR A 402 18.70 12.20 0.41
CA THR A 402 19.28 12.46 1.71
C THR A 402 18.28 13.23 2.58
N SER A 403 18.05 12.74 3.81
CA SER A 403 17.11 13.35 4.74
C SER A 403 17.60 14.70 5.27
N LEU A 404 16.68 15.51 5.76
CA LEU A 404 17.03 16.62 6.63
C LEU A 404 17.61 16.08 7.96
N PRO A 405 18.52 16.81 8.61
CA PRO A 405 19.09 16.43 9.89
C PRO A 405 18.02 16.31 10.98
N PHE A 406 18.00 15.20 11.72
CA PHE A 406 17.01 14.94 12.76
C PHE A 406 17.64 14.44 14.07
N LYS A 407 16.90 14.54 15.17
CA LYS A 407 17.20 13.88 16.43
C LYS A 407 16.38 12.62 16.54
N LEU A 408 16.93 11.61 17.18
CA LEU A 408 16.17 10.41 17.52
C LEU A 408 15.07 10.77 18.54
N GLY A 409 13.95 10.11 18.43
CA GLY A 409 12.86 10.21 19.38
C GLY A 409 13.01 9.23 20.55
N THR A 410 11.87 8.85 21.12
CA THR A 410 11.79 8.03 22.34
C THR A 410 12.17 6.57 22.08
N TYR A 411 11.84 6.06 20.91
CA TYR A 411 12.03 4.63 20.57
C TYR A 411 13.42 4.30 20.05
N THR A 412 14.27 5.30 19.79
CA THR A 412 15.62 5.13 19.21
C THR A 412 15.68 4.27 17.95
N THR A 413 14.54 4.06 17.33
CA THR A 413 14.36 3.28 16.11
C THR A 413 13.83 4.17 15.01
N ILE A 414 14.38 4.04 13.81
CA ILE A 414 13.90 4.73 12.63
C ILE A 414 13.36 3.73 11.61
N ALA A 415 12.37 4.15 10.83
CA ALA A 415 11.87 3.37 9.73
C ALA A 415 11.93 4.18 8.43
N VAL A 416 12.43 3.55 7.38
CA VAL A 416 12.49 4.13 6.04
C VAL A 416 11.65 3.27 5.11
N LYS A 417 10.60 3.86 4.57
CA LYS A 417 9.74 3.24 3.58
C LYS A 417 10.04 3.83 2.22
N ILE A 418 10.22 2.97 1.25
CA ILE A 418 10.49 3.36 -0.13
C ILE A 418 9.41 2.76 -1.02
N VAL A 419 8.96 3.54 -1.99
CA VAL A 419 8.07 3.12 -3.07
C VAL A 419 8.81 3.32 -4.38
N ASP A 420 8.96 2.26 -5.15
CA ASP A 420 9.64 2.32 -6.43
C ASP A 420 8.72 2.83 -7.56
N ASP A 421 9.27 3.00 -8.76
CA ASP A 421 8.57 3.44 -9.97
C ASP A 421 7.45 2.50 -10.44
N ARG A 422 7.39 1.28 -9.89
CA ARG A 422 6.35 0.28 -10.13
C ARG A 422 5.23 0.34 -9.08
N GLY A 423 5.39 1.17 -8.02
CA GLY A 423 4.48 1.25 -6.90
C GLY A 423 4.69 0.14 -5.84
N ILE A 424 5.82 -0.59 -5.90
CA ILE A 424 6.14 -1.62 -4.91
C ILE A 424 6.73 -0.94 -3.68
N GLU A 425 6.16 -1.27 -2.53
CA GLU A 425 6.59 -0.75 -1.24
C GLU A 425 7.59 -1.68 -0.58
N SER A 426 8.65 -1.12 -0.02
CA SER A 426 9.56 -1.80 0.89
C SER A 426 9.88 -0.93 2.09
N ILE A 427 10.12 -1.54 3.24
CA ILE A 427 10.43 -0.86 4.48
C ILE A 427 11.71 -1.43 5.07
N LYS A 428 12.56 -0.56 5.61
CA LYS A 428 13.74 -0.93 6.40
C LYS A 428 13.69 -0.24 7.75
N ILE A 429 13.87 -1.04 8.78
CA ILE A 429 13.92 -0.58 10.18
C ILE A 429 15.37 -0.60 10.62
N ILE A 430 15.82 0.46 11.27
CA ILE A 430 17.17 0.61 11.80
C ILE A 430 17.07 0.99 13.28
N GLU A 431 17.58 0.13 14.14
CA GLU A 431 17.78 0.41 15.54
C GLU A 431 19.08 1.21 15.71
N VAL A 432 19.04 2.25 16.51
CA VAL A 432 20.19 3.15 16.70
C VAL A 432 20.65 3.03 18.15
N ASP A 433 21.82 2.47 18.32
CA ASP A 433 22.47 2.29 19.63
C ASP A 433 23.00 3.62 20.23
#